data_74d96a2259d5fc4d7b1522b83423d0a8
#
_entry.id   74d96a2259d5fc4d7b1522b83423d0a8
#
_cell.length_a   1.000
_cell.length_b   1.000
_cell.length_c   1.000
_cell.angle_alpha   90.00
_cell.angle_beta   90.00
_cell.angle_gamma   90.00
#
_symmetry.space_group_name_H-M   'P 1'
#
loop_
_entity.id
_entity.type
_entity.pdbx_description
1 polymer ?
#
loop_
_entity_poly.entity_id
_entity_poly.type
_entity_poly.pdbx_seq_one_letter_code
_entity_poly.pdbx_strand_id
1 'polypeptide(L)'
;MATKIITENIDLSADTTALEIPTGTTGQRPGVSNLDFLVVAAGGGVFGYDSPGGGGGGGVRTSFGSQSGGASPPESQFTFDTTGATSYTVTVGAGVQKDNGEDSVFADITSLGDGSGATPYNGATGGSGGGGTGGGSFAVGSGTTGQGFAGGNGFVALNSYPGGGGGGSGAIGQTAPNGNTLGNGGIGTIVNILPHGTAGTINVGEVSGTDVYYGGGGGGHSFLTASGGGGTGGLGGGADSPNGSGNNYQNVNGTDNTGGGGSGAVYPVTGVYPRGGSGVVILRY
;
A
#
# COMPACT_ATOMS: atom_id res chain seq x y z
N MET A 1 -25.70 -12.27 -9.32
CA MET A 1 -24.86 -11.11 -9.65
C MET A 1 -23.62 -11.65 -10.32
N ALA A 2 -23.31 -11.20 -11.52
CA ALA A 2 -22.08 -11.60 -12.19
C ALA A 2 -20.98 -10.61 -11.77
N THR A 3 -20.01 -11.07 -11.02
CA THR A 3 -18.77 -10.33 -10.77
C THR A 3 -17.83 -10.70 -11.90
N LYS A 4 -17.53 -9.80 -12.81
CA LYS A 4 -16.48 -10.02 -13.79
C LYS A 4 -15.22 -9.35 -13.26
N ILE A 5 -14.30 -10.16 -12.77
CA ILE A 5 -12.93 -9.73 -12.52
C ILE A 5 -12.29 -9.67 -13.89
N ILE A 6 -11.91 -8.48 -14.36
CA ILE A 6 -11.10 -8.36 -15.57
C ILE A 6 -9.66 -8.68 -15.16
N THR A 7 -9.37 -9.95 -14.92
CA THR A 7 -8.02 -10.45 -14.61
C THR A 7 -7.57 -11.50 -15.63
N GLU A 8 -8.39 -11.84 -16.63
CA GLU A 8 -7.95 -12.78 -17.65
C GLU A 8 -7.09 -12.05 -18.69
N ASN A 9 -5.77 -12.23 -18.56
CA ASN A 9 -4.74 -11.86 -19.52
C ASN A 9 -4.39 -10.38 -19.69
N ILE A 10 -4.55 -9.55 -18.69
CA ILE A 10 -3.92 -8.25 -18.67
C ILE A 10 -2.83 -8.29 -17.60
N ASP A 11 -1.59 -8.47 -18.03
CA ASP A 11 -0.42 -8.21 -17.20
C ASP A 11 -0.26 -6.69 -17.09
N LEU A 12 -0.84 -6.13 -16.03
CA LEU A 12 -0.84 -4.69 -15.77
C LEU A 12 0.39 -4.26 -14.94
N SER A 13 1.38 -5.10 -14.83
CA SER A 13 2.55 -4.83 -13.99
C SER A 13 3.44 -3.68 -14.48
N ALA A 14 3.22 -3.15 -15.67
CA ALA A 14 3.98 -2.02 -16.22
C ALA A 14 3.31 -1.30 -17.42
N ASP A 15 2.02 -1.47 -17.67
CA ASP A 15 1.43 -0.94 -18.88
C ASP A 15 0.13 -0.17 -18.62
N THR A 16 -0.05 0.93 -19.36
CA THR A 16 -1.30 1.70 -19.37
C THR A 16 -2.25 1.04 -20.35
N THR A 17 -3.30 0.41 -19.85
CA THR A 17 -4.30 -0.24 -20.70
C THR A 17 -5.60 0.56 -20.68
N ALA A 18 -6.19 0.77 -21.84
CA ALA A 18 -7.52 1.36 -21.95
C ALA A 18 -8.60 0.27 -21.81
N LEU A 19 -9.54 0.47 -20.90
CA LEU A 19 -10.75 -0.32 -20.84
C LEU A 19 -11.75 0.23 -21.87
N GLU A 20 -11.97 -0.51 -22.95
CA GLU A 20 -13.00 -0.19 -23.92
C GLU A 20 -14.34 -0.81 -23.48
N ILE A 21 -15.35 0.04 -23.31
CA ILE A 21 -16.72 -0.40 -23.10
C ILE A 21 -17.46 -0.27 -24.43
N PRO A 22 -17.74 -1.40 -25.11
CA PRO A 22 -18.41 -1.35 -26.40
C PRO A 22 -19.79 -0.69 -26.27
N THR A 23 -20.03 0.33 -27.06
CA THR A 23 -21.37 0.90 -27.19
C THR A 23 -22.22 0.06 -28.12
N GLY A 24 -23.34 -0.37 -27.63
CA GLY A 24 -24.45 -0.91 -28.41
C GLY A 24 -24.12 -2.09 -29.32
N THR A 25 -24.62 -3.18 -28.98
CA THR A 25 -24.84 -4.49 -29.58
C THR A 25 -24.02 -5.62 -28.91
N THR A 26 -24.71 -6.44 -28.19
CA THR A 26 -24.35 -7.80 -27.80
C THR A 26 -23.34 -7.96 -26.65
N GLY A 27 -23.42 -7.16 -25.59
CA GLY A 27 -22.60 -7.40 -24.39
C GLY A 27 -22.91 -6.49 -23.20
N GLN A 28 -23.44 -5.32 -23.44
CA GLN A 28 -23.95 -4.47 -22.35
C GLN A 28 -25.24 -5.08 -21.81
N ARG A 29 -25.30 -5.30 -20.51
CA ARG A 29 -26.60 -5.49 -19.86
C ARG A 29 -27.36 -4.17 -19.99
N PRO A 30 -28.53 -4.14 -20.62
CA PRO A 30 -29.37 -2.95 -20.66
C PRO A 30 -29.62 -2.50 -19.20
N GLY A 31 -29.29 -1.24 -18.88
CA GLY A 31 -29.57 -0.65 -17.58
C GLY A 31 -28.44 -0.59 -16.56
N VAL A 32 -27.21 -1.04 -16.86
CA VAL A 32 -26.05 -0.81 -15.98
C VAL A 32 -25.33 0.44 -16.44
N SER A 33 -25.59 1.56 -15.77
CA SER A 33 -24.87 2.83 -15.99
C SER A 33 -23.78 3.08 -14.94
N ASN A 34 -23.77 2.33 -13.84
CA ASN A 34 -22.88 2.55 -12.71
C ASN A 34 -22.13 1.27 -12.33
N LEU A 35 -20.91 1.42 -11.82
CA LEU A 35 -20.13 0.34 -11.23
C LEU A 35 -19.52 0.76 -9.90
N ASP A 36 -19.30 -0.23 -9.05
CA ASP A 36 -18.42 -0.09 -7.90
C ASP A 36 -16.96 -0.28 -8.32
N PHE A 37 -16.08 0.47 -7.69
CA PHE A 37 -14.66 0.39 -7.95
C PHE A 37 -13.85 0.27 -6.66
N LEU A 38 -12.66 -0.29 -6.79
CA LEU A 38 -11.55 -0.19 -5.87
C LEU A 38 -10.29 0.14 -6.66
N VAL A 39 -9.64 1.24 -6.33
CA VAL A 39 -8.35 1.65 -6.88
C VAL A 39 -7.36 1.73 -5.74
N VAL A 40 -6.35 0.88 -5.78
CA VAL A 40 -5.27 0.80 -4.78
C VAL A 40 -3.96 1.12 -5.48
N ALA A 41 -3.24 2.12 -5.02
CA ALA A 41 -1.92 2.46 -5.55
C ALA A 41 -0.83 1.52 -5.01
N ALA A 42 0.37 1.61 -5.54
CA ALA A 42 1.50 0.83 -5.05
C ALA A 42 2.01 1.32 -3.70
N GLY A 43 2.53 0.41 -2.88
CA GLY A 43 3.20 0.73 -1.64
C GLY A 43 4.58 1.35 -1.83
N GLY A 44 5.06 2.08 -0.84
CA GLY A 44 6.38 2.71 -0.83
C GLY A 44 7.52 1.72 -0.58
N GLY A 45 8.65 1.92 -1.28
CA GLY A 45 9.89 1.23 -1.00
C GLY A 45 10.61 1.83 0.20
N VAL A 46 11.74 1.25 0.59
CA VAL A 46 12.55 1.77 1.69
C VAL A 46 13.98 2.04 1.23
N PHE A 47 14.50 3.20 1.62
CA PHE A 47 15.89 3.58 1.44
C PHE A 47 16.44 4.16 2.75
N GLY A 48 17.38 3.49 3.36
CA GLY A 48 18.00 3.98 4.58
C GLY A 48 19.24 3.17 4.92
N TYR A 49 20.11 3.75 5.75
CA TYR A 49 21.33 3.08 6.16
C TYR A 49 21.09 2.39 7.50
N ASP A 50 20.92 2.90 8.59
CA ASP A 50 21.06 2.19 9.85
C ASP A 50 19.75 1.76 10.55
N SER A 51 18.68 2.49 10.42
CA SER A 51 17.45 2.24 11.19
C SER A 51 16.23 2.82 10.49
N PRO A 52 15.95 2.41 9.26
CA PRO A 52 14.90 3.02 8.48
C PRO A 52 13.51 2.70 9.02
N GLY A 53 12.60 3.64 8.84
CA GLY A 53 11.17 3.40 8.97
C GLY A 53 10.66 2.52 7.86
N GLY A 54 9.49 1.91 8.05
CA GLY A 54 8.79 1.13 7.02
C GLY A 54 8.21 2.03 5.91
N GLY A 55 8.08 1.51 4.70
CA GLY A 55 7.34 2.15 3.61
C GLY A 55 5.86 2.23 3.95
N GLY A 56 5.20 3.27 3.49
CA GLY A 56 3.76 3.40 3.67
C GLY A 56 2.97 2.42 2.76
N GLY A 57 1.70 2.14 3.03
CA GLY A 57 0.79 1.34 2.21
C GLY A 57 0.02 2.19 1.20
N GLY A 58 -0.15 1.76 -0.05
CA GLY A 58 -0.77 2.50 -1.16
C GLY A 58 -2.09 3.18 -0.81
N GLY A 59 -2.32 4.35 -1.36
CA GLY A 59 -3.61 5.03 -1.22
C GLY A 59 -4.75 4.13 -1.66
N VAL A 60 -5.88 4.21 -0.98
CA VAL A 60 -7.08 3.41 -1.29
C VAL A 60 -8.26 4.34 -1.57
N ARG A 61 -8.86 4.18 -2.76
CA ARG A 61 -10.11 4.84 -3.15
C ARG A 61 -11.14 3.80 -3.57
N THR A 62 -12.35 3.88 -3.04
CA THR A 62 -13.42 2.92 -3.36
C THR A 62 -14.80 3.51 -3.21
N SER A 63 -15.72 3.06 -4.06
CA SER A 63 -17.16 3.28 -3.90
C SER A 63 -17.85 2.16 -3.14
N PHE A 64 -17.15 1.04 -2.88
CA PHE A 64 -17.73 -0.16 -2.29
C PHE A 64 -17.47 -0.27 -0.79
N GLY A 65 -18.47 -0.71 -0.05
CA GLY A 65 -18.36 -0.96 1.38
C GLY A 65 -18.78 0.21 2.25
N SER A 66 -18.21 0.31 3.44
CA SER A 66 -18.57 1.34 4.43
C SER A 66 -17.52 2.43 4.59
N GLN A 67 -16.32 2.24 4.03
CA GLN A 67 -15.17 3.11 4.22
C GLN A 67 -14.21 3.05 3.05
N SER A 68 -13.66 4.21 2.67
CA SER A 68 -12.51 4.39 1.80
C SER A 68 -11.24 4.61 2.64
N GLY A 69 -10.09 4.78 1.99
CA GLY A 69 -8.84 5.09 2.67
C GLY A 69 -8.90 6.38 3.50
N GLY A 70 -8.00 6.51 4.48
CA GLY A 70 -7.95 7.67 5.37
C GLY A 70 -9.20 7.83 6.24
N ALA A 71 -9.90 6.73 6.55
CA ALA A 71 -11.18 6.68 7.27
C ALA A 71 -12.28 7.55 6.64
N SER A 72 -12.21 7.81 5.35
CA SER A 72 -13.23 8.57 4.62
C SER A 72 -14.43 7.69 4.26
N PRO A 73 -15.63 8.28 4.07
CA PRO A 73 -16.76 7.54 3.51
C PRO A 73 -16.41 6.96 2.13
N PRO A 74 -17.09 5.88 1.68
CA PRO A 74 -16.96 5.42 0.31
C PRO A 74 -17.40 6.51 -0.67
N GLU A 75 -16.77 6.52 -1.84
CA GLU A 75 -17.10 7.47 -2.92
C GLU A 75 -18.39 7.06 -3.64
N SER A 76 -18.90 7.93 -4.49
CA SER A 76 -20.01 7.57 -5.36
C SER A 76 -19.56 6.54 -6.39
N GLN A 77 -20.48 5.66 -6.81
CA GLN A 77 -20.23 4.74 -7.92
C GLN A 77 -19.81 5.51 -9.18
N PHE A 78 -18.95 4.91 -9.98
CA PHE A 78 -18.56 5.47 -11.26
C PHE A 78 -19.71 5.30 -12.27
N THR A 79 -20.04 6.40 -12.96
CA THR A 79 -21.09 6.39 -14.00
C THR A 79 -20.46 6.39 -15.39
N PHE A 80 -20.80 5.39 -16.19
CA PHE A 80 -20.35 5.32 -17.58
C PHE A 80 -21.08 6.31 -18.47
N ASP A 81 -20.34 6.89 -19.43
CA ASP A 81 -20.95 7.53 -20.57
C ASP A 81 -21.51 6.46 -21.53
N THR A 82 -22.85 6.37 -21.59
CA THR A 82 -23.54 5.40 -22.45
C THR A 82 -23.92 5.99 -23.82
N THR A 83 -23.55 7.24 -24.11
CA THR A 83 -23.95 7.96 -25.33
C THR A 83 -23.00 7.75 -26.50
N GLY A 84 -21.78 7.26 -26.26
CA GLY A 84 -20.75 7.03 -27.26
C GLY A 84 -19.81 5.87 -26.92
N ALA A 85 -18.92 5.54 -27.82
CA ALA A 85 -17.79 4.65 -27.54
C ALA A 85 -16.75 5.43 -26.72
N THR A 86 -16.70 5.20 -25.41
CA THR A 86 -15.77 5.87 -24.52
C THR A 86 -14.76 4.87 -23.99
N SER A 87 -13.47 5.17 -24.13
CA SER A 87 -12.38 4.40 -23.54
C SER A 87 -11.98 5.01 -22.20
N TYR A 88 -11.82 4.20 -21.18
CA TYR A 88 -11.37 4.62 -19.86
C TYR A 88 -9.98 4.04 -19.57
N THR A 89 -9.06 4.91 -19.18
CA THR A 89 -7.70 4.49 -18.82
C THR A 89 -7.72 3.70 -17.52
N VAL A 90 -7.00 2.59 -17.48
CA VAL A 90 -6.66 1.84 -16.29
C VAL A 90 -5.15 1.74 -16.19
N THR A 91 -4.58 2.21 -15.09
CA THR A 91 -3.16 2.08 -14.76
C THR A 91 -3.04 1.45 -13.39
N VAL A 92 -2.18 0.46 -13.23
CA VAL A 92 -1.86 -0.14 -11.94
C VAL A 92 -0.44 0.23 -11.57
N GLY A 93 -0.28 0.91 -10.45
CA GLY A 93 1.02 1.36 -9.96
C GLY A 93 1.93 0.19 -9.59
N ALA A 94 3.19 0.26 -10.00
CA ALA A 94 4.21 -0.70 -9.61
C ALA A 94 4.87 -0.31 -8.30
N GLY A 95 5.17 -1.32 -7.46
CA GLY A 95 6.01 -1.12 -6.29
C GLY A 95 7.47 -0.91 -6.69
N VAL A 96 8.09 0.16 -6.20
CA VAL A 96 9.47 0.52 -6.53
C VAL A 96 10.38 0.41 -5.31
N GLN A 97 11.69 0.28 -5.57
CA GLN A 97 12.71 0.30 -4.52
C GLN A 97 13.14 1.75 -4.24
N LYS A 98 13.41 2.09 -3.00
CA LYS A 98 14.02 3.37 -2.59
C LYS A 98 13.21 4.63 -2.87
N ASP A 99 12.00 4.49 -3.36
CA ASP A 99 11.19 5.62 -3.79
C ASP A 99 9.73 5.43 -3.40
N ASN A 100 8.94 6.43 -3.67
CA ASN A 100 7.50 6.35 -3.53
C ASN A 100 6.93 5.30 -4.51
N GLY A 101 5.89 4.60 -4.09
CA GLY A 101 5.11 3.75 -5.00
C GLY A 101 4.50 4.57 -6.14
N GLU A 102 4.13 3.90 -7.22
CA GLU A 102 3.47 4.56 -8.35
C GLU A 102 1.95 4.64 -8.14
N ASP A 103 1.34 5.65 -8.77
CA ASP A 103 -0.10 5.87 -8.74
C ASP A 103 -0.86 4.77 -9.48
N SER A 104 -2.06 4.45 -9.01
CA SER A 104 -3.05 3.69 -9.78
C SER A 104 -4.20 4.59 -10.22
N VAL A 105 -4.66 4.37 -11.45
CA VAL A 105 -5.68 5.22 -12.07
C VAL A 105 -6.79 4.35 -12.66
N PHE A 106 -8.04 4.76 -12.44
CA PHE A 106 -9.20 4.33 -13.20
C PHE A 106 -9.97 5.56 -13.65
N ALA A 107 -10.05 5.80 -14.95
CA ALA A 107 -10.66 7.00 -15.54
C ALA A 107 -10.06 8.30 -14.95
N ASP A 108 -10.85 9.07 -14.21
CA ASP A 108 -10.45 10.29 -13.48
C ASP A 108 -10.14 10.04 -11.99
N ILE A 109 -10.23 8.79 -11.54
CA ILE A 109 -9.99 8.40 -10.16
C ILE A 109 -8.53 8.01 -10.01
N THR A 110 -7.73 8.81 -9.29
CA THR A 110 -6.32 8.52 -9.01
C THR A 110 -6.13 8.19 -7.54
N SER A 111 -5.63 7.01 -7.24
CA SER A 111 -5.03 6.66 -5.95
C SER A 111 -3.55 6.96 -6.00
N LEU A 112 -3.05 7.72 -5.02
CA LEU A 112 -1.66 8.14 -4.98
C LEU A 112 -0.76 7.04 -4.46
N GLY A 113 0.38 6.87 -5.12
CA GLY A 113 1.46 6.02 -4.67
C GLY A 113 1.98 6.46 -3.31
N ASP A 114 2.60 5.55 -2.62
CA ASP A 114 2.87 5.68 -1.21
C ASP A 114 4.22 6.25 -0.88
N GLY A 115 4.31 6.92 0.27
CA GLY A 115 5.56 7.49 0.73
C GLY A 115 6.62 6.43 1.07
N SER A 116 7.82 6.56 0.51
CA SER A 116 8.96 5.71 0.89
C SER A 116 9.33 5.90 2.36
N GLY A 117 9.75 4.81 3.03
CA GLY A 117 10.38 4.89 4.33
C GLY A 117 11.79 5.45 4.21
N ALA A 118 12.15 6.44 5.04
CA ALA A 118 13.50 6.96 5.23
C ALA A 118 14.27 7.33 3.94
N THR A 119 13.94 8.44 3.29
CA THR A 119 14.66 8.93 2.11
C THR A 119 15.34 10.30 2.37
N PRO A 120 16.64 10.38 2.63
CA PRO A 120 17.53 9.36 3.22
C PRO A 120 17.28 9.15 4.71
N TYR A 121 16.53 10.05 5.37
CA TYR A 121 16.24 10.00 6.81
C TYR A 121 14.78 10.26 7.17
N ASN A 122 14.05 11.00 6.36
CA ASN A 122 12.64 11.34 6.56
C ASN A 122 11.73 10.33 5.84
N GLY A 123 10.62 9.99 6.44
CA GLY A 123 9.53 9.35 5.71
C GLY A 123 8.96 10.32 4.67
N ALA A 124 8.72 9.82 3.44
CA ALA A 124 8.10 10.60 2.38
C ALA A 124 6.58 10.61 2.48
N THR A 125 5.96 11.66 1.95
CA THR A 125 4.50 11.81 1.84
C THR A 125 3.99 11.03 0.63
N GLY A 126 2.78 10.47 0.72
CA GLY A 126 2.12 9.72 -0.34
C GLY A 126 0.64 9.49 -0.08
N GLY A 127 0.06 8.45 -0.64
CA GLY A 127 -1.28 7.98 -0.31
C GLY A 127 -1.39 7.72 1.19
N SER A 128 -0.49 6.89 1.75
CA SER A 128 -0.12 6.91 3.16
C SER A 128 1.35 7.34 3.27
N GLY A 129 1.83 7.69 4.43
CA GLY A 129 3.18 8.22 4.62
C GLY A 129 4.19 7.17 5.06
N GLY A 130 5.46 7.32 4.64
CA GLY A 130 6.56 6.51 5.14
C GLY A 130 6.88 6.76 6.60
N GLY A 131 7.38 5.74 7.32
CA GLY A 131 7.84 5.84 8.69
C GLY A 131 9.15 6.63 8.84
N GLY A 132 9.34 7.28 9.98
CA GLY A 132 10.55 8.01 10.30
C GLY A 132 11.72 7.10 10.71
N THR A 133 12.94 7.50 10.33
CA THR A 133 14.18 6.83 10.76
C THR A 133 14.41 7.00 12.26
N GLY A 134 15.00 5.99 12.90
CA GLY A 134 15.52 6.11 14.25
C GLY A 134 16.84 6.91 14.32
N GLY A 135 17.20 7.39 15.50
CA GLY A 135 18.50 8.04 15.73
C GLY A 135 18.51 9.56 15.56
N GLY A 136 17.42 10.18 15.15
CA GLY A 136 17.29 11.64 15.00
C GLY A 136 15.83 12.08 15.05
N SER A 137 15.62 13.39 15.14
CA SER A 137 14.29 14.01 15.03
C SER A 137 13.90 14.12 13.55
N PHE A 138 13.73 12.99 12.88
CA PHE A 138 13.39 12.95 11.47
C PHE A 138 11.87 12.98 11.26
N ALA A 139 11.46 13.69 10.23
CA ALA A 139 10.04 13.81 9.92
C ALA A 139 9.47 12.49 9.40
N VAL A 140 8.22 12.24 9.71
CA VAL A 140 7.43 11.17 9.12
C VAL A 140 6.71 11.66 7.88
N GLY A 141 6.43 10.76 6.96
CA GLY A 141 5.58 11.06 5.82
C GLY A 141 4.13 11.29 6.26
N SER A 142 3.48 12.26 5.65
CA SER A 142 2.04 12.45 5.81
C SER A 142 1.27 11.58 4.82
N GLY A 143 0.11 11.10 5.23
CA GLY A 143 -0.86 10.50 4.31
C GLY A 143 -1.71 11.58 3.62
N THR A 144 -2.29 11.22 2.50
CA THR A 144 -3.27 12.05 1.78
C THR A 144 -4.65 11.85 2.37
N THR A 145 -5.33 12.94 2.69
CA THR A 145 -6.72 12.91 3.18
C THR A 145 -7.60 12.12 2.21
N GLY A 146 -8.38 11.20 2.74
CA GLY A 146 -9.27 10.36 1.93
C GLY A 146 -8.58 9.15 1.28
N GLN A 147 -7.26 8.95 1.47
CA GLN A 147 -6.54 7.84 0.87
C GLN A 147 -5.72 7.03 1.88
N GLY A 148 -5.18 7.66 2.93
CA GLY A 148 -4.41 6.96 3.95
C GLY A 148 -3.88 7.86 5.06
N PHE A 149 -3.05 7.29 5.92
CA PHE A 149 -2.57 7.91 7.15
C PHE A 149 -1.04 8.10 7.15
N ALA A 150 -0.58 8.95 8.07
CA ALA A 150 0.84 9.21 8.27
C ALA A 150 1.60 7.98 8.81
N GLY A 151 2.90 7.94 8.59
CA GLY A 151 3.82 7.01 9.26
C GLY A 151 4.02 7.34 10.74
N GLY A 152 4.66 6.41 11.48
CA GLY A 152 5.07 6.56 12.86
C GLY A 152 6.48 7.14 12.98
N ASN A 153 6.77 7.82 14.09
CA ASN A 153 8.11 8.34 14.36
C ASN A 153 9.09 7.20 14.74
N GLY A 154 10.36 7.35 14.35
CA GLY A 154 11.44 6.61 14.96
C GLY A 154 11.76 7.13 16.37
N PHE A 155 12.55 6.36 17.12
CA PHE A 155 12.96 6.73 18.47
C PHE A 155 14.44 7.13 18.53
N VAL A 156 14.74 8.11 19.37
CA VAL A 156 16.11 8.59 19.62
C VAL A 156 16.57 8.12 20.98
N ALA A 157 17.54 7.22 21.01
CA ALA A 157 18.19 6.78 22.24
C ALA A 157 19.71 6.63 22.04
N LEU A 158 20.47 6.68 23.13
CA LEU A 158 21.89 6.32 23.08
C LEU A 158 22.02 4.82 22.71
N ASN A 159 22.70 4.56 21.61
CA ASN A 159 22.98 3.20 21.09
C ASN A 159 21.77 2.36 20.70
N SER A 160 20.63 2.99 20.39
CA SER A 160 19.46 2.29 19.88
C SER A 160 18.61 3.24 19.04
N TYR A 161 18.33 2.87 17.81
CA TYR A 161 17.71 3.73 16.83
C TYR A 161 16.53 3.04 16.13
N PRO A 162 15.48 2.63 16.85
CA PRO A 162 14.38 1.93 16.20
C PRO A 162 13.59 2.87 15.29
N GLY A 163 13.36 2.43 14.05
CA GLY A 163 12.51 3.09 13.07
C GLY A 163 11.03 2.95 13.38
N GLY A 164 10.25 3.93 12.96
CA GLY A 164 8.79 3.92 13.01
C GLY A 164 8.18 3.07 11.89
N GLY A 165 6.96 2.61 12.05
CA GLY A 165 6.20 1.91 11.00
C GLY A 165 5.68 2.86 9.93
N GLY A 166 5.53 2.39 8.69
CA GLY A 166 4.83 3.10 7.63
C GLY A 166 3.34 3.25 7.96
N GLY A 167 2.70 4.31 7.48
CA GLY A 167 1.26 4.48 7.56
C GLY A 167 0.53 3.45 6.69
N GLY A 168 -0.66 3.05 7.07
CA GLY A 168 -1.57 2.27 6.25
C GLY A 168 -2.72 3.11 5.73
N SER A 169 -3.48 2.58 4.79
CA SER A 169 -4.70 3.25 4.31
C SER A 169 -5.82 3.29 5.37
N GLY A 170 -5.79 2.38 6.35
CA GLY A 170 -6.79 2.26 7.44
C GLY A 170 -6.34 2.81 8.80
N ALA A 171 -5.02 2.95 9.05
CA ALA A 171 -4.51 3.47 10.32
C ALA A 171 -3.11 4.08 10.20
N ILE A 172 -2.78 4.93 11.18
CA ILE A 172 -1.45 5.54 11.34
C ILE A 172 -0.41 4.44 11.64
N GLY A 173 0.80 4.57 11.08
CA GLY A 173 1.95 3.76 11.46
C GLY A 173 2.35 4.00 12.93
N GLN A 174 2.80 2.96 13.62
CA GLN A 174 3.17 3.07 15.02
C GLN A 174 4.51 3.75 15.19
N THR A 175 4.58 4.67 16.14
CA THR A 175 5.82 5.24 16.62
C THR A 175 6.59 4.18 17.41
N ALA A 176 7.92 4.13 17.26
CA ALA A 176 8.78 3.31 18.12
C ALA A 176 8.74 3.88 19.56
N PRO A 177 8.19 3.16 20.54
CA PRO A 177 7.90 3.73 21.86
C PRO A 177 9.13 3.87 22.76
N ASN A 178 10.17 3.13 22.49
CA ASN A 178 11.43 3.10 23.27
C ASN A 178 12.57 2.51 22.44
N GLY A 179 13.77 2.50 22.99
CA GLY A 179 14.97 2.03 22.32
C GLY A 179 14.98 0.53 21.93
N ASN A 180 14.04 -0.26 22.40
CA ASN A 180 14.03 -1.73 22.18
C ASN A 180 12.81 -2.20 21.36
N THR A 181 11.88 -1.32 21.05
CA THR A 181 10.63 -1.66 20.36
C THR A 181 10.52 -0.85 19.07
N LEU A 182 10.31 -1.55 17.99
CA LEU A 182 10.15 -0.97 16.65
C LEU A 182 8.70 -0.54 16.39
N GLY A 183 8.51 0.40 15.47
CA GLY A 183 7.18 0.78 15.05
C GLY A 183 6.58 -0.27 14.09
N ASN A 184 5.35 -0.70 14.35
CA ASN A 184 4.61 -1.55 13.43
C ASN A 184 3.94 -0.71 12.34
N GLY A 185 3.77 -1.29 11.15
CA GLY A 185 3.00 -0.67 10.06
C GLY A 185 1.53 -0.48 10.44
N GLY A 186 0.93 0.59 9.93
CA GLY A 186 -0.50 0.83 10.03
C GLY A 186 -1.28 -0.19 9.20
N ILE A 187 -2.43 -0.65 9.70
CA ILE A 187 -3.29 -1.56 8.94
C ILE A 187 -3.89 -0.87 7.71
N GLY A 188 -4.19 -1.67 6.70
CA GLY A 188 -4.91 -1.24 5.51
C GLY A 188 -6.42 -1.10 5.72
N THR A 189 -7.11 -0.68 4.68
CA THR A 189 -8.57 -0.54 4.64
C THR A 189 -9.22 -1.87 4.26
N ILE A 190 -10.31 -2.23 4.95
CA ILE A 190 -11.13 -3.39 4.60
C ILE A 190 -12.04 -3.02 3.42
N VAL A 191 -11.91 -3.74 2.30
CA VAL A 191 -12.81 -3.60 1.16
C VAL A 191 -13.17 -4.98 0.61
N ASN A 192 -14.32 -5.49 1.00
CA ASN A 192 -14.81 -6.82 0.58
C ASN A 192 -15.51 -6.77 -0.81
N ILE A 193 -14.94 -6.00 -1.76
CA ILE A 193 -15.45 -5.91 -3.15
C ILE A 193 -15.36 -7.27 -3.85
N LEU A 194 -14.35 -8.07 -3.51
CA LEU A 194 -14.23 -9.49 -3.83
C LEU A 194 -14.59 -10.32 -2.60
N PRO A 195 -15.29 -11.46 -2.74
CA PRO A 195 -15.40 -12.43 -1.66
C PRO A 195 -14.00 -12.90 -1.22
N HIS A 196 -13.77 -13.03 0.10
CA HIS A 196 -12.46 -13.42 0.66
C HIS A 196 -11.90 -14.72 0.06
N GLY A 197 -12.75 -15.72 -0.22
CA GLY A 197 -12.31 -16.95 -0.88
C GLY A 197 -11.80 -16.74 -2.31
N THR A 198 -12.41 -15.82 -3.06
CA THR A 198 -11.94 -15.43 -4.40
C THR A 198 -10.64 -14.64 -4.28
N ALA A 199 -10.60 -13.63 -3.43
CA ALA A 199 -9.42 -12.79 -3.20
C ALA A 199 -8.19 -13.63 -2.84
N GLY A 200 -8.33 -14.58 -1.90
CA GLY A 200 -7.26 -15.50 -1.52
C GLY A 200 -6.80 -16.45 -2.64
N THR A 201 -7.72 -16.90 -3.48
CA THR A 201 -7.38 -17.81 -4.59
C THR A 201 -6.54 -17.11 -5.68
N ILE A 202 -6.82 -15.83 -5.96
CA ILE A 202 -6.13 -15.07 -7.02
C ILE A 202 -5.03 -14.15 -6.48
N ASN A 203 -4.72 -14.21 -5.17
CA ASN A 203 -3.73 -13.38 -4.48
C ASN A 203 -3.92 -11.87 -4.72
N VAL A 204 -5.14 -11.38 -4.50
CA VAL A 204 -5.51 -9.96 -4.57
C VAL A 204 -6.03 -9.50 -3.22
N GLY A 205 -5.38 -8.50 -2.64
CA GLY A 205 -5.61 -8.13 -1.25
C GLY A 205 -5.06 -9.16 -0.26
N GLU A 206 -5.00 -8.82 1.00
CA GLU A 206 -4.63 -9.73 2.09
C GLU A 206 -5.89 -10.20 2.82
N VAL A 207 -6.10 -11.51 2.83
CA VAL A 207 -7.25 -12.12 3.50
C VAL A 207 -6.92 -12.40 4.96
N SER A 208 -7.71 -11.85 5.87
CA SER A 208 -7.65 -12.16 7.30
C SER A 208 -9.06 -12.41 7.83
N GLY A 209 -9.33 -13.67 8.21
CA GLY A 209 -10.67 -14.10 8.55
C GLY A 209 -11.62 -14.01 7.34
N THR A 210 -12.65 -13.20 7.44
CA THR A 210 -13.63 -12.95 6.37
C THR A 210 -13.39 -11.65 5.62
N ASP A 211 -12.38 -10.89 6.01
CA ASP A 211 -12.09 -9.56 5.48
C ASP A 211 -10.90 -9.57 4.52
N VAL A 212 -10.95 -8.66 3.56
CA VAL A 212 -9.87 -8.43 2.59
C VAL A 212 -9.33 -7.02 2.80
N TYR A 213 -8.04 -6.94 3.11
CA TYR A 213 -7.32 -5.70 3.44
C TYR A 213 -6.46 -5.25 2.27
N TYR A 214 -6.34 -3.92 2.12
CA TYR A 214 -5.49 -3.28 1.10
C TYR A 214 -4.75 -2.09 1.70
N GLY A 215 -3.50 -1.86 1.25
CA GLY A 215 -2.72 -0.70 1.62
C GLY A 215 -2.20 -0.72 3.06
N GLY A 216 -1.67 -1.85 3.52
CA GLY A 216 -0.98 -1.96 4.81
C GLY A 216 0.44 -1.39 4.77
N GLY A 217 0.87 -0.65 5.80
CA GLY A 217 2.22 -0.11 5.90
C GLY A 217 3.26 -1.15 6.33
N GLY A 218 4.53 -0.98 5.97
CA GLY A 218 5.65 -1.84 6.38
C GLY A 218 6.11 -1.58 7.83
N GLY A 219 6.68 -2.58 8.47
CA GLY A 219 7.31 -2.46 9.80
C GLY A 219 8.64 -1.72 9.77
N GLY A 220 8.94 -0.94 10.82
CA GLY A 220 10.22 -0.27 11.00
C GLY A 220 11.36 -1.23 11.37
N HIS A 221 12.62 -0.82 11.19
CA HIS A 221 13.81 -1.61 11.48
C HIS A 221 14.76 -0.89 12.45
N SER A 222 15.70 -1.66 13.08
CA SER A 222 16.80 -1.11 13.86
C SER A 222 18.07 -1.93 13.69
N PHE A 223 19.17 -1.24 13.47
CA PHE A 223 20.50 -1.87 13.34
C PHE A 223 21.03 -2.44 14.65
N LEU A 224 20.72 -1.81 15.79
CA LEU A 224 21.41 -2.09 17.07
C LEU A 224 20.56 -2.86 18.09
N THR A 225 19.27 -3.03 17.89
CA THR A 225 18.42 -3.69 18.90
C THR A 225 18.04 -5.10 18.51
N ALA A 226 18.71 -6.02 19.09
CA ALA A 226 18.55 -7.45 18.85
C ALA A 226 17.49 -8.15 19.70
N SER A 227 16.95 -7.49 20.71
CA SER A 227 16.16 -8.19 21.75
C SER A 227 14.64 -8.08 21.57
N GLY A 228 14.12 -7.24 20.65
CA GLY A 228 12.71 -6.93 20.52
C GLY A 228 12.01 -7.44 19.26
N GLY A 229 12.70 -8.07 18.34
CA GLY A 229 12.09 -8.46 17.04
C GLY A 229 12.02 -7.29 16.04
N GLY A 230 11.65 -7.57 14.79
CA GLY A 230 11.32 -6.56 13.76
C GLY A 230 9.96 -5.93 14.01
N GLY A 231 9.71 -4.73 13.47
CA GLY A 231 8.36 -4.18 13.40
C GLY A 231 7.49 -5.05 12.47
N THR A 232 6.26 -5.35 12.87
CA THR A 232 5.33 -6.11 12.01
C THR A 232 4.72 -5.20 10.96
N GLY A 233 4.48 -5.73 9.76
CA GLY A 233 3.69 -5.07 8.73
C GLY A 233 2.22 -4.99 9.13
N GLY A 234 1.52 -4.00 8.61
CA GLY A 234 0.07 -3.88 8.76
C GLY A 234 -0.66 -4.82 7.79
N LEU A 235 -1.80 -5.38 8.21
CA LEU A 235 -2.68 -6.12 7.30
C LEU A 235 -3.00 -5.27 6.06
N GLY A 236 -3.04 -5.90 4.90
CA GLY A 236 -3.13 -5.24 3.60
C GLY A 236 -1.81 -5.29 2.83
N GLY A 237 -1.00 -6.31 3.11
CA GLY A 237 0.24 -6.62 2.41
C GLY A 237 1.48 -5.92 2.91
N GLY A 238 1.42 -5.23 4.03
CA GLY A 238 2.60 -4.62 4.64
C GLY A 238 3.65 -5.65 5.03
N ALA A 239 4.92 -5.35 4.74
CA ALA A 239 6.01 -6.26 5.00
C ALA A 239 6.48 -6.21 6.46
N ASP A 240 6.70 -7.38 7.07
CA ASP A 240 7.36 -7.51 8.37
C ASP A 240 8.84 -7.15 8.24
N SER A 241 9.36 -6.36 9.15
CA SER A 241 10.79 -6.14 9.24
C SER A 241 11.48 -7.38 9.79
N PRO A 242 12.61 -7.80 9.20
CA PRO A 242 13.31 -8.96 9.67
C PRO A 242 13.82 -8.77 11.11
N ASN A 243 13.71 -9.84 11.92
CA ASN A 243 14.34 -9.91 13.22
C ASN A 243 15.86 -10.02 13.02
N GLY A 244 16.64 -9.14 13.59
CA GLY A 244 18.07 -9.34 13.48
C GLY A 244 18.92 -8.38 14.28
N SER A 245 19.74 -8.94 15.13
CA SER A 245 21.06 -8.42 15.48
C SER A 245 22.06 -8.96 14.46
N GLY A 246 22.84 -8.08 13.89
CA GLY A 246 23.92 -8.47 12.96
C GLY A 246 23.41 -8.66 11.52
N ASN A 247 24.33 -9.00 10.67
CA ASN A 247 24.27 -9.02 9.20
C ASN A 247 23.15 -9.87 8.53
N ASN A 248 21.99 -10.03 9.14
CA ASN A 248 20.88 -10.76 8.56
C ASN A 248 20.00 -9.78 7.76
N TYR A 249 20.51 -9.33 6.64
CA TYR A 249 19.93 -8.31 5.77
C TYR A 249 18.86 -8.90 4.84
N GLN A 250 17.74 -9.33 5.39
CA GLN A 250 16.62 -9.77 4.56
C GLN A 250 15.74 -8.57 4.22
N ASN A 251 15.69 -8.26 2.95
CA ASN A 251 14.74 -7.29 2.42
C ASN A 251 13.39 -7.98 2.24
N VAL A 252 12.38 -7.55 2.96
CA VAL A 252 11.02 -8.06 2.78
C VAL A 252 10.21 -7.04 2.01
N ASN A 253 9.77 -7.43 0.82
CA ASN A 253 8.93 -6.59 -0.02
C ASN A 253 7.50 -6.58 0.49
N GLY A 254 6.79 -5.49 0.25
CA GLY A 254 5.34 -5.47 0.33
C GLY A 254 4.74 -6.48 -0.64
N THR A 255 3.58 -7.00 -0.30
CA THR A 255 2.85 -8.00 -1.11
C THR A 255 2.25 -7.34 -2.34
N ASP A 256 2.45 -7.95 -3.52
CA ASP A 256 1.87 -7.46 -4.77
C ASP A 256 0.34 -7.60 -4.78
N ASN A 257 -0.33 -6.78 -5.56
CA ASN A 257 -1.79 -6.69 -5.69
C ASN A 257 -2.51 -6.31 -4.38
N THR A 258 -1.80 -5.69 -3.44
CA THR A 258 -2.35 -5.22 -2.17
C THR A 258 -2.07 -3.74 -1.92
N GLY A 259 -1.05 -3.17 -2.57
CA GLY A 259 -0.51 -1.86 -2.22
C GLY A 259 0.30 -1.86 -0.92
N GLY A 260 0.83 -3.00 -0.48
CA GLY A 260 1.56 -3.09 0.80
C GLY A 260 2.91 -2.37 0.79
N GLY A 261 3.28 -1.69 1.88
CA GLY A 261 4.57 -1.05 2.05
C GLY A 261 5.72 -2.03 2.29
N GLY A 262 6.93 -1.71 1.82
CA GLY A 262 8.15 -2.48 2.07
C GLY A 262 8.61 -2.37 3.53
N SER A 263 9.30 -3.39 4.05
CA SER A 263 9.86 -3.37 5.40
C SER A 263 11.00 -2.37 5.56
N GLY A 264 11.18 -1.80 6.74
CA GLY A 264 12.47 -1.25 7.12
C GLY A 264 13.56 -2.33 6.94
N ALA A 265 14.69 -1.98 6.37
CA ALA A 265 15.80 -2.91 6.19
C ALA A 265 17.16 -2.20 6.37
N VAL A 266 18.10 -2.90 6.97
CA VAL A 266 19.47 -2.42 7.07
C VAL A 266 20.18 -2.54 5.73
N TYR A 267 21.19 -1.71 5.52
CA TYR A 267 22.08 -1.65 4.37
C TYR A 267 22.31 -3.01 3.69
N PRO A 268 21.81 -3.19 2.47
CA PRO A 268 21.94 -4.47 1.81
C PRO A 268 23.36 -4.64 1.26
N VAL A 269 24.02 -5.70 1.65
CA VAL A 269 25.33 -6.11 1.10
C VAL A 269 25.25 -6.31 -0.42
N THR A 270 24.04 -6.57 -0.94
CA THR A 270 23.78 -6.86 -2.36
C THR A 270 23.26 -5.65 -3.16
N GLY A 271 23.03 -4.50 -2.53
CA GLY A 271 22.43 -3.33 -3.22
C GLY A 271 20.93 -3.45 -3.54
N VAL A 272 20.27 -4.53 -3.11
CA VAL A 272 18.81 -4.73 -3.29
C VAL A 272 18.10 -4.20 -2.05
N TYR A 273 17.12 -3.34 -2.23
CA TYR A 273 16.33 -2.73 -1.15
C TYR A 273 14.89 -3.24 -1.17
N PRO A 274 14.18 -3.21 -0.03
CA PRO A 274 12.76 -3.54 -0.02
C PRO A 274 11.98 -2.62 -0.96
N ARG A 275 11.12 -3.21 -1.76
CA ARG A 275 10.13 -2.47 -2.55
C ARG A 275 8.75 -2.56 -1.91
N GLY A 276 7.88 -1.63 -2.22
CA GLY A 276 6.45 -1.80 -1.98
C GLY A 276 5.85 -2.89 -2.88
N GLY A 277 4.68 -3.36 -2.54
CA GLY A 277 3.85 -4.21 -3.38
C GLY A 277 3.15 -3.39 -4.47
N SER A 278 2.81 -4.01 -5.60
CA SER A 278 2.01 -3.35 -6.62
C SER A 278 0.60 -3.02 -6.12
N GLY A 279 -0.02 -2.00 -6.73
CA GLY A 279 -1.42 -1.68 -6.56
C GLY A 279 -2.35 -2.70 -7.24
N VAL A 280 -3.64 -2.37 -7.26
CA VAL A 280 -4.67 -3.13 -7.98
C VAL A 280 -5.86 -2.23 -8.32
N VAL A 281 -6.52 -2.52 -9.44
CA VAL A 281 -7.81 -1.92 -9.82
C VAL A 281 -8.85 -3.01 -9.96
N ILE A 282 -9.97 -2.88 -9.26
CA ILE A 282 -11.08 -3.84 -9.30
C ILE A 282 -12.36 -3.08 -9.63
N LEU A 283 -13.07 -3.56 -10.64
CA LEU A 283 -14.34 -3.00 -11.09
C LEU A 283 -15.44 -4.05 -10.94
N ARG A 284 -16.57 -3.64 -10.33
CA ARG A 284 -17.71 -4.51 -10.07
C ARG A 284 -19.01 -3.86 -10.56
N TYR A 285 -19.76 -4.57 -11.38
CA TYR A 285 -21.05 -4.15 -11.95
C TYR A 285 -22.16 -5.18 -11.71
#